data_d053380117a3d42ff7f45833559f6c36
#
_entry.id   d053380117a3d42ff7f45833559f6c36
#
_cell.length_a   1.000
_cell.length_b   1.000
_cell.length_c   1.000
_cell.angle_alpha   90.00
_cell.angle_beta   90.00
_cell.angle_gamma   90.00
#
_symmetry.space_group_name_H-M   'P 1'
#
loop_
_entity.id
_entity.type
_entity.pdbx_description
1 polymer ?
#
loop_
_entity_poly.entity_id
_entity_poly.type
_entity_poly.pdbx_seq_one_letter_code
_entity_poly.pdbx_strand_id
1 'polypeptide(L)'
;MRAKGKPTVIQADNVVSAVDMVSKPQEPSAPVATAKPKQKEEDEDEEAEDRSRFYMLCEIDANSASYQRSSYDESITLKRFCEEFRNFACHELRLYYSIDDIRRFIAGLTVTKIMILQGMSGTGKTSLAHAFGEFVDNRSTVIPVQPMWKERTDLIGYYNEFTRRFNETLLLEKMYEANYSGDMYVTVLDEMNIARVEYYFAEFLSLLELP
;
A
#
# COMPACT_ATOMS: atom_id res chain seq x y z
N MET A 1 -17.19 -38.32 19.13
CA MET A 1 -15.82 -38.25 18.56
C MET A 1 -15.68 -36.89 17.87
N ARG A 2 -14.97 -35.94 18.45
CA ARG A 2 -14.72 -34.63 17.89
C ARG A 2 -13.30 -34.62 17.31
N ALA A 3 -13.19 -34.36 16.01
CA ALA A 3 -11.90 -34.20 15.35
C ALA A 3 -11.28 -32.85 15.78
N LYS A 4 -10.08 -32.91 16.36
CA LYS A 4 -9.28 -31.75 16.67
C LYS A 4 -8.64 -31.24 15.37
N GLY A 5 -9.13 -30.13 14.83
CA GLY A 5 -8.44 -29.40 13.78
C GLY A 5 -7.16 -28.76 14.34
N LYS A 6 -6.03 -29.00 13.69
CA LYS A 6 -4.78 -28.31 13.99
C LYS A 6 -4.92 -26.83 13.62
N PRO A 7 -4.36 -25.89 14.41
CA PRO A 7 -4.36 -24.48 14.03
C PRO A 7 -3.50 -24.31 12.76
N THR A 8 -4.08 -23.66 11.76
CA THR A 8 -3.37 -23.26 10.55
C THR A 8 -2.45 -22.09 10.94
N VAL A 9 -1.16 -22.32 10.84
CA VAL A 9 -0.15 -21.26 10.99
C VAL A 9 -0.28 -20.38 9.74
N ILE A 10 -0.62 -19.13 9.91
CA ILE A 10 -0.61 -18.14 8.82
C ILE A 10 0.86 -17.74 8.63
N GLN A 11 1.50 -18.30 7.61
CA GLN A 11 2.80 -17.82 7.15
C GLN A 11 2.59 -16.50 6.42
N ALA A 12 3.47 -15.54 6.69
CA ALA A 12 3.45 -14.20 6.10
C ALA A 12 3.64 -14.18 4.57
N ASP A 13 3.99 -15.31 3.95
CA ASP A 13 4.29 -15.45 2.53
C ASP A 13 3.07 -15.33 1.59
N ASN A 14 1.86 -15.13 2.12
CA ASN A 14 0.63 -15.04 1.33
C ASN A 14 0.05 -13.61 1.24
N VAL A 15 0.78 -12.59 1.64
CA VAL A 15 0.42 -11.22 1.31
C VAL A 15 1.01 -10.90 -0.07
N VAL A 16 0.33 -11.37 -1.11
CA VAL A 16 0.66 -10.98 -2.49
C VAL A 16 0.29 -9.51 -2.62
N SER A 17 1.31 -8.65 -2.69
CA SER A 17 1.09 -7.25 -3.01
C SER A 17 0.50 -7.15 -4.42
N ALA A 18 -0.40 -6.21 -4.63
CA ALA A 18 -1.01 -5.92 -5.95
C ALA A 18 0.01 -5.56 -7.06
N VAL A 19 1.30 -5.65 -6.77
CA VAL A 19 2.42 -5.24 -7.61
C VAL A 19 3.06 -6.40 -8.39
N ASP A 20 2.75 -7.66 -8.07
CA ASP A 20 3.29 -8.82 -8.81
C ASP A 20 2.80 -8.94 -10.27
N MET A 21 2.04 -7.96 -10.77
CA MET A 21 1.52 -7.96 -12.14
C MET A 21 2.29 -7.10 -13.14
N VAL A 22 3.40 -6.51 -12.75
CA VAL A 22 4.33 -5.91 -13.74
C VAL A 22 5.28 -7.01 -14.18
N SER A 23 5.12 -7.43 -15.42
CA SER A 23 5.82 -8.52 -16.13
C SER A 23 7.29 -8.66 -15.75
N LYS A 24 7.66 -9.90 -15.36
CA LYS A 24 9.06 -10.34 -15.24
C LYS A 24 9.81 -10.06 -16.56
N PRO A 25 11.02 -9.50 -16.50
CA PRO A 25 11.89 -9.41 -17.65
C PRO A 25 12.30 -10.82 -18.10
N GLN A 26 12.15 -11.12 -19.39
CA GLN A 26 12.72 -12.31 -19.99
C GLN A 26 14.24 -12.24 -19.97
N GLU A 27 14.89 -13.32 -19.57
CA GLU A 27 16.34 -13.47 -19.65
C GLU A 27 16.85 -13.31 -21.08
N PRO A 28 17.95 -12.60 -21.29
CA PRO A 28 18.53 -12.47 -22.62
C PRO A 28 19.41 -13.66 -22.94
N SER A 29 19.15 -14.27 -24.10
CA SER A 29 20.04 -15.22 -24.77
C SER A 29 21.32 -14.50 -25.23
N ALA A 30 22.45 -15.22 -25.15
CA ALA A 30 23.84 -14.87 -25.27
C ALA A 30 24.31 -14.01 -26.50
N PRO A 31 25.59 -13.59 -26.56
CA PRO A 31 25.98 -12.26 -27.03
C PRO A 31 26.33 -12.21 -28.51
N VAL A 32 25.96 -11.12 -29.15
CA VAL A 32 26.54 -10.69 -30.44
C VAL A 32 27.10 -9.27 -30.28
N ALA A 33 28.27 -9.12 -30.83
CA ALA A 33 29.29 -8.08 -30.73
C ALA A 33 28.85 -6.60 -30.89
N THR A 34 29.60 -5.77 -30.15
CA THR A 34 29.99 -4.38 -30.44
C THR A 34 28.90 -3.41 -30.94
N ALA A 35 28.24 -2.73 -30.02
CA ALA A 35 27.53 -1.49 -30.28
C ALA A 35 28.26 -0.27 -29.73
N LYS A 36 28.24 0.77 -30.52
CA LYS A 36 29.00 2.02 -30.48
C LYS A 36 28.63 2.93 -29.30
N PRO A 37 29.49 3.89 -28.92
CA PRO A 37 29.31 4.78 -27.75
C PRO A 37 28.04 5.69 -27.77
N LYS A 38 27.33 5.78 -28.89
CA LYS A 38 26.10 6.59 -29.01
C LYS A 38 24.89 6.08 -28.22
N GLN A 39 24.76 4.77 -28.01
CA GLN A 39 23.60 4.23 -27.27
C GLN A 39 23.66 4.54 -25.77
N LYS A 40 24.86 4.65 -25.18
CA LYS A 40 24.99 5.01 -23.76
C LYS A 40 24.62 6.47 -23.46
N GLU A 41 24.92 7.39 -24.38
CA GLU A 41 24.55 8.80 -24.20
C GLU A 41 23.03 9.00 -24.36
N GLU A 42 22.39 8.27 -25.28
CA GLU A 42 20.92 8.31 -25.46
C GLU A 42 20.20 7.69 -24.26
N ASP A 43 20.69 6.58 -23.70
CA ASP A 43 20.12 5.92 -22.52
C ASP A 43 20.29 6.80 -21.23
N GLU A 44 21.42 7.48 -21.07
CA GLU A 44 21.67 8.41 -19.94
C GLU A 44 20.80 9.68 -20.05
N ASP A 45 20.54 10.18 -21.25
CA ASP A 45 19.67 11.32 -21.50
C ASP A 45 18.20 10.97 -21.29
N GLU A 46 17.75 9.79 -21.68
CA GLU A 46 16.39 9.28 -21.41
C GLU A 46 16.16 9.05 -19.90
N GLU A 47 17.11 8.45 -19.17
CA GLU A 47 17.03 8.30 -17.72
C GLU A 47 17.03 9.66 -16.99
N ALA A 48 17.80 10.64 -17.46
CA ALA A 48 17.81 11.98 -16.89
C ALA A 48 16.48 12.71 -17.15
N GLU A 49 15.86 12.50 -18.33
CA GLU A 49 14.55 13.06 -18.67
C GLU A 49 13.45 12.41 -17.84
N ASP A 50 13.47 11.11 -17.61
CA ASP A 50 12.52 10.39 -16.75
C ASP A 50 12.63 10.83 -15.28
N ARG A 51 13.84 11.01 -14.76
CA ARG A 51 14.06 11.57 -13.41
C ARG A 51 13.50 12.98 -13.26
N SER A 52 13.49 13.77 -14.32
CA SER A 52 12.88 15.10 -14.31
C SER A 52 11.36 15.07 -14.30
N ARG A 53 10.75 13.98 -14.81
CA ARG A 53 9.29 13.80 -14.89
C ARG A 53 8.68 13.35 -13.58
N PHE A 54 9.36 12.46 -12.83
CA PHE A 54 8.88 11.82 -11.60
C PHE A 54 9.77 12.19 -10.42
N TYR A 55 9.54 13.34 -9.83
CA TYR A 55 10.41 13.85 -8.77
C TYR A 55 10.34 13.02 -7.49
N MET A 56 9.11 12.74 -7.01
CA MET A 56 8.89 12.03 -5.75
C MET A 56 9.29 10.55 -5.85
N LEU A 57 8.96 9.88 -6.95
CA LEU A 57 9.35 8.48 -7.14
C LEU A 57 10.87 8.32 -7.22
N CYS A 58 11.58 9.24 -7.85
CA CYS A 58 13.04 9.23 -7.88
C CYS A 58 13.66 9.49 -6.50
N GLU A 59 13.04 10.31 -5.65
CA GLU A 59 13.46 10.50 -4.27
C GLU A 59 13.28 9.21 -3.46
N ILE A 60 12.18 8.50 -3.67
CA ILE A 60 11.93 7.19 -3.07
C ILE A 60 13.00 6.18 -3.50
N ASP A 61 13.35 6.12 -4.79
CA ASP A 61 14.42 5.25 -5.30
C ASP A 61 15.78 5.56 -4.65
N ALA A 62 16.12 6.83 -4.51
CA ALA A 62 17.37 7.24 -3.84
C ALA A 62 17.41 6.78 -2.38
N ASN A 63 16.27 6.76 -1.70
CA ASN A 63 16.14 6.34 -0.30
C ASN A 63 16.06 4.81 -0.15
N SER A 64 15.68 4.07 -1.19
CA SER A 64 15.48 2.61 -1.14
C SER A 64 16.75 1.85 -0.72
N ALA A 65 17.93 2.33 -1.11
CA ALA A 65 19.20 1.73 -0.76
C ALA A 65 19.51 1.76 0.76
N SER A 66 18.94 2.70 1.49
CA SER A 66 19.08 2.86 2.94
C SER A 66 17.94 2.21 3.74
N TYR A 67 16.93 1.66 3.06
CA TYR A 67 15.78 1.07 3.69
C TYR A 67 16.16 -0.17 4.53
N GLN A 68 15.63 -0.23 5.73
CA GLN A 68 15.76 -1.37 6.63
C GLN A 68 14.35 -1.86 6.99
N ARG A 69 14.07 -3.12 6.67
CA ARG A 69 12.79 -3.75 6.99
C ARG A 69 12.56 -3.77 8.50
N SER A 70 11.35 -3.47 8.93
CA SER A 70 10.92 -3.62 10.32
C SER A 70 10.99 -5.08 10.76
N SER A 71 11.35 -5.30 12.04
CA SER A 71 11.43 -6.65 12.61
C SER A 71 10.09 -7.02 13.24
N TYR A 72 9.45 -8.05 12.74
CA TYR A 72 8.18 -8.55 13.25
C TYR A 72 8.36 -9.85 14.05
N ASP A 73 7.55 -10.02 15.11
CA ASP A 73 7.48 -11.27 15.88
C ASP A 73 6.62 -12.30 15.12
N GLU A 74 7.29 -13.16 14.34
CA GLU A 74 6.64 -14.24 13.57
C GLU A 74 6.02 -15.32 14.44
N SER A 75 6.32 -15.35 15.74
CA SER A 75 5.80 -16.33 16.69
C SER A 75 4.49 -15.92 17.35
N ILE A 76 4.06 -14.68 17.14
CA ILE A 76 2.86 -14.14 17.77
C ILE A 76 1.59 -14.86 17.32
N THR A 77 0.75 -15.28 18.27
CA THR A 77 -0.56 -15.84 17.95
C THR A 77 -1.56 -14.74 17.61
N LEU A 78 -2.52 -15.02 16.70
CA LEU A 78 -3.56 -14.05 16.32
C LEU A 78 -4.33 -13.49 17.53
N LYS A 79 -4.59 -14.33 18.53
CA LYS A 79 -5.25 -13.90 19.77
C LYS A 79 -4.41 -12.85 20.49
N ARG A 80 -3.13 -13.13 20.70
CA ARG A 80 -2.20 -12.23 21.37
C ARG A 80 -2.02 -10.93 20.58
N PHE A 81 -1.90 -11.03 19.26
CA PHE A 81 -1.83 -9.87 18.38
C PHE A 81 -3.02 -8.93 18.54
N CYS A 82 -4.25 -9.45 18.56
CA CYS A 82 -5.45 -8.64 18.79
C CYS A 82 -5.47 -7.99 20.20
N GLU A 83 -5.01 -8.71 21.21
CA GLU A 83 -4.94 -8.20 22.58
C GLU A 83 -3.87 -7.10 22.71
N GLU A 84 -2.70 -7.29 22.12
CA GLU A 84 -1.62 -6.30 22.09
C GLU A 84 -2.01 -5.06 21.30
N PHE A 85 -2.61 -5.21 20.13
CA PHE A 85 -3.12 -4.08 19.35
C PHE A 85 -4.17 -3.27 20.13
N ARG A 86 -5.15 -3.93 20.76
CA ARG A 86 -6.13 -3.23 21.59
C ARG A 86 -5.45 -2.47 22.74
N ASN A 87 -4.49 -3.10 23.40
CA ASN A 87 -3.77 -2.47 24.52
C ASN A 87 -2.95 -1.28 24.03
N PHE A 88 -2.26 -1.40 22.91
CA PHE A 88 -1.54 -0.29 22.28
C PHE A 88 -2.47 0.89 21.97
N ALA A 89 -3.58 0.64 21.27
CA ALA A 89 -4.57 1.67 20.94
C ALA A 89 -5.08 2.40 22.21
N CYS A 90 -5.31 1.65 23.29
CA CYS A 90 -5.77 2.22 24.56
C CYS A 90 -4.68 3.03 25.29
N HIS A 91 -3.47 2.48 25.42
CA HIS A 91 -2.41 3.08 26.22
C HIS A 91 -1.72 4.25 25.53
N GLU A 92 -1.35 4.07 24.26
CA GLU A 92 -0.58 5.06 23.51
C GLU A 92 -1.48 6.14 22.88
N LEU A 93 -2.60 5.70 22.27
CA LEU A 93 -3.44 6.60 21.47
C LEU A 93 -4.72 7.04 22.19
N ARG A 94 -5.01 6.52 23.39
CA ARG A 94 -6.24 6.79 24.14
C ARG A 94 -7.53 6.43 23.40
N LEU A 95 -7.45 5.41 22.52
CA LEU A 95 -8.56 4.91 21.73
C LEU A 95 -9.09 3.61 22.34
N TYR A 96 -10.39 3.56 22.62
CA TYR A 96 -11.02 2.44 23.32
C TYR A 96 -11.91 1.65 22.34
N TYR A 97 -11.44 0.47 21.94
CA TYR A 97 -12.20 -0.47 21.11
C TYR A 97 -12.50 -1.76 21.87
N SER A 98 -13.66 -2.36 21.58
CA SER A 98 -13.94 -3.69 22.10
C SER A 98 -12.99 -4.72 21.47
N ILE A 99 -12.70 -5.81 22.19
CA ILE A 99 -11.86 -6.87 21.63
C ILE A 99 -12.52 -7.53 20.39
N ASP A 100 -13.83 -7.52 20.33
CA ASP A 100 -14.56 -8.10 19.20
C ASP A 100 -14.50 -7.20 17.97
N ASP A 101 -14.47 -5.88 18.13
CA ASP A 101 -14.25 -4.95 17.01
C ASP A 101 -12.83 -5.08 16.46
N ILE A 102 -11.83 -5.18 17.35
CA ILE A 102 -10.45 -5.46 16.94
C ILE A 102 -10.35 -6.78 16.17
N ARG A 103 -10.95 -7.85 16.67
CA ARG A 103 -10.93 -9.16 15.99
C ARG A 103 -11.60 -9.13 14.63
N ARG A 104 -12.74 -8.42 14.49
CA ARG A 104 -13.42 -8.24 13.20
C ARG A 104 -12.56 -7.47 12.23
N PHE A 105 -11.93 -6.40 12.70
CA PHE A 105 -11.02 -5.58 11.90
C PHE A 105 -9.83 -6.42 11.39
N ILE A 106 -9.12 -7.11 12.28
CA ILE A 106 -7.97 -7.95 11.91
C ILE A 106 -8.41 -9.11 11.00
N ALA A 107 -9.53 -9.78 11.29
CA ALA A 107 -10.05 -10.85 10.45
C ALA A 107 -10.38 -10.36 9.03
N GLY A 108 -10.94 -9.15 8.89
CA GLY A 108 -11.19 -8.54 7.59
C GLY A 108 -9.90 -8.31 6.80
N LEU A 109 -8.88 -7.73 7.44
CA LEU A 109 -7.56 -7.49 6.81
C LEU A 109 -6.84 -8.76 6.36
N THR A 110 -7.08 -9.88 7.04
CA THR A 110 -6.44 -11.18 6.67
C THR A 110 -7.15 -11.90 5.53
N VAL A 111 -8.39 -11.54 5.23
CA VAL A 111 -9.20 -12.23 4.20
C VAL A 111 -9.26 -11.44 2.89
N THR A 112 -9.21 -10.11 2.97
CA THR A 112 -9.41 -9.24 1.81
C THR A 112 -8.31 -8.19 1.68
N LYS A 113 -7.97 -7.85 0.44
CA LYS A 113 -7.02 -6.76 0.13
C LYS A 113 -7.62 -5.37 0.39
N ILE A 114 -8.95 -5.28 0.48
CA ILE A 114 -9.69 -4.05 0.74
C ILE A 114 -10.70 -4.27 1.85
N MET A 115 -10.85 -3.28 2.73
CA MET A 115 -11.84 -3.30 3.80
C MET A 115 -12.66 -2.01 3.79
N ILE A 116 -13.96 -2.13 3.92
CA ILE A 116 -14.89 -0.99 4.04
C ILE A 116 -15.33 -0.87 5.50
N LEU A 117 -14.95 0.25 6.14
CA LEU A 117 -15.38 0.60 7.48
C LEU A 117 -16.59 1.53 7.41
N GLN A 118 -17.77 1.02 7.71
CA GLN A 118 -19.01 1.78 7.71
C GLN A 118 -19.49 2.06 9.14
N GLY A 119 -20.08 3.21 9.36
CA GLY A 119 -20.65 3.61 10.64
C GLY A 119 -20.84 5.12 10.75
N MET A 120 -21.47 5.58 11.84
CA MET A 120 -21.70 6.99 12.09
C MET A 120 -20.38 7.77 12.19
N SER A 121 -20.42 9.07 11.92
CA SER A 121 -19.26 9.94 12.14
C SER A 121 -18.85 9.96 13.62
N GLY A 122 -17.55 10.09 13.89
CA GLY A 122 -17.04 10.13 15.27
C GLY A 122 -16.93 8.76 15.97
N THR A 123 -17.23 7.64 15.32
CA THR A 123 -17.11 6.30 15.93
C THR A 123 -15.70 5.72 15.89
N GLY A 124 -14.70 6.49 15.43
CA GLY A 124 -13.29 6.09 15.46
C GLY A 124 -12.84 5.20 14.29
N LYS A 125 -13.57 5.17 13.16
CA LYS A 125 -13.20 4.34 11.99
C LYS A 125 -11.82 4.67 11.44
N THR A 126 -11.60 5.93 11.10
CA THR A 126 -10.31 6.42 10.58
C THR A 126 -9.21 6.27 11.64
N SER A 127 -9.54 6.54 12.90
CA SER A 127 -8.61 6.36 14.03
C SER A 127 -8.20 4.90 14.23
N LEU A 128 -9.09 3.94 13.97
CA LEU A 128 -8.76 2.51 14.08
C LEU A 128 -7.71 2.09 13.04
N ALA A 129 -7.88 2.50 11.79
CA ALA A 129 -6.91 2.22 10.74
C ALA A 129 -5.57 2.93 10.99
N HIS A 130 -5.62 4.18 11.48
CA HIS A 130 -4.41 4.91 11.89
C HIS A 130 -3.68 4.21 13.05
N ALA A 131 -4.40 3.82 14.09
CA ALA A 131 -3.85 3.08 15.23
C ALA A 131 -3.20 1.76 14.79
N PHE A 132 -3.77 1.09 13.80
CA PHE A 132 -3.20 -0.13 13.26
C PHE A 132 -1.89 0.13 12.52
N GLY A 133 -1.81 1.18 11.69
CA GLY A 133 -0.57 1.59 11.03
C GLY A 133 0.55 1.90 12.03
N GLU A 134 0.25 2.64 13.10
CA GLU A 134 1.20 2.93 14.17
C GLU A 134 1.64 1.66 14.92
N PHE A 135 0.72 0.72 15.14
CA PHE A 135 1.01 -0.54 15.85
C PHE A 135 1.93 -1.47 15.06
N VAL A 136 1.84 -1.49 13.73
CA VAL A 136 2.72 -2.29 12.88
C VAL A 136 4.00 -1.55 12.47
N ASP A 137 4.33 -0.46 13.18
CA ASP A 137 5.52 0.37 12.98
C ASP A 137 5.59 0.98 11.56
N ASN A 138 4.44 1.10 10.92
CA ASN A 138 4.31 1.77 9.65
C ASN A 138 3.07 2.67 9.65
N ARG A 139 3.27 3.96 9.42
CA ARG A 139 2.19 4.93 9.50
C ARG A 139 1.16 4.69 8.42
N SER A 140 -0.11 4.67 8.82
CA SER A 140 -1.20 4.69 7.86
C SER A 140 -1.22 6.02 7.11
N THR A 141 -1.44 5.93 5.82
CA THR A 141 -1.64 7.11 4.98
C THR A 141 -3.13 7.37 4.84
N VAL A 142 -3.58 8.52 5.31
CA VAL A 142 -5.00 8.93 5.19
C VAL A 142 -5.13 9.90 4.02
N ILE A 143 -5.95 9.54 3.05
CA ILE A 143 -6.22 10.32 1.84
C ILE A 143 -7.68 10.76 1.89
N PRO A 144 -7.95 12.04 2.16
CA PRO A 144 -9.31 12.55 2.13
C PRO A 144 -9.80 12.63 0.69
N VAL A 145 -10.90 11.94 0.40
CA VAL A 145 -11.55 12.02 -0.90
C VAL A 145 -12.17 13.39 -1.08
N GLN A 146 -11.99 13.99 -2.24
CA GLN A 146 -12.52 15.31 -2.52
C GLN A 146 -13.80 15.25 -3.36
N PRO A 147 -14.77 16.15 -3.15
CA PRO A 147 -16.05 16.13 -3.87
C PRO A 147 -15.93 16.25 -5.39
N MET A 148 -14.81 16.80 -5.86
CA MET A 148 -14.56 17.03 -7.29
C MET A 148 -13.95 15.84 -8.01
N TRP A 149 -13.57 14.76 -7.31
CA TRP A 149 -12.96 13.61 -7.93
C TRP A 149 -13.92 12.90 -8.89
N LYS A 150 -13.46 12.66 -10.10
CA LYS A 150 -14.25 12.08 -11.20
C LYS A 150 -13.49 11.02 -11.99
N GLU A 151 -12.17 10.98 -11.86
CA GLU A 151 -11.32 10.14 -12.69
C GLU A 151 -10.24 9.46 -11.85
N ARG A 152 -9.69 8.38 -12.37
CA ARG A 152 -8.52 7.69 -11.80
C ARG A 152 -7.35 8.64 -11.55
N THR A 153 -7.17 9.62 -12.41
CA THR A 153 -6.10 10.61 -12.35
C THR A 153 -6.14 11.46 -11.08
N ASP A 154 -7.32 11.63 -10.48
CA ASP A 154 -7.47 12.31 -9.18
C ASP A 154 -6.82 11.51 -8.04
N LEU A 155 -6.76 10.17 -8.20
CA LEU A 155 -6.24 9.27 -7.17
C LEU A 155 -4.75 8.95 -7.36
N ILE A 156 -4.30 8.71 -8.59
CA ILE A 156 -2.91 8.32 -8.90
C ILE A 156 -2.04 9.51 -9.31
N GLY A 157 -2.65 10.51 -9.95
CA GLY A 157 -1.94 11.62 -10.57
C GLY A 157 -2.03 11.62 -12.09
N TYR A 158 -1.45 12.63 -12.70
CA TYR A 158 -1.51 12.84 -14.14
C TYR A 158 -0.26 13.54 -14.66
N TYR A 159 0.04 13.31 -15.93
CA TYR A 159 1.10 14.03 -16.62
C TYR A 159 0.65 15.44 -17.00
N ASN A 160 1.43 16.45 -16.60
CA ASN A 160 1.19 17.84 -16.94
C ASN A 160 2.05 18.25 -18.14
N GLU A 161 1.44 18.43 -19.29
CA GLU A 161 2.14 18.78 -20.53
C GLU A 161 2.86 20.13 -20.50
N PHE A 162 2.37 21.08 -19.69
CA PHE A 162 2.98 22.42 -19.57
C PHE A 162 4.28 22.37 -18.79
N THR A 163 4.29 21.64 -17.68
CA THR A 163 5.48 21.49 -16.82
C THR A 163 6.37 20.33 -17.25
N ARG A 164 5.88 19.48 -18.16
CA ARG A 164 6.50 18.19 -18.54
C ARG A 164 6.83 17.29 -17.35
N ARG A 165 6.01 17.36 -16.31
CA ARG A 165 6.15 16.57 -15.08
C ARG A 165 4.88 15.82 -14.79
N PHE A 166 5.03 14.66 -14.16
CA PHE A 166 3.93 13.93 -13.58
C PHE A 166 3.55 14.59 -12.25
N ASN A 167 2.27 14.86 -12.05
CA ASN A 167 1.74 15.34 -10.78
C ASN A 167 1.46 14.14 -9.90
N GLU A 168 2.43 13.74 -9.10
CA GLU A 168 2.41 12.55 -8.26
C GLU A 168 1.48 12.79 -7.05
N THR A 169 0.69 11.78 -6.71
CA THR A 169 -0.18 11.83 -5.54
C THR A 169 0.43 11.01 -4.40
N LEU A 170 0.00 11.32 -3.19
CA LEU A 170 0.42 10.58 -2.01
C LEU A 170 0.10 9.07 -2.09
N LEU A 171 -1.01 8.68 -2.76
CA LEU A 171 -1.30 7.27 -2.99
C LEU A 171 -0.24 6.62 -3.88
N LEU A 172 0.09 7.26 -5.00
CA LEU A 172 1.11 6.75 -5.93
C LEU A 172 2.46 6.59 -5.23
N GLU A 173 2.89 7.59 -4.46
CA GLU A 173 4.11 7.55 -3.67
C GLU A 173 4.15 6.34 -2.73
N LYS A 174 3.08 6.14 -1.95
CA LYS A 174 3.00 5.03 -0.99
C LYS A 174 2.88 3.67 -1.64
N MET A 175 2.20 3.57 -2.76
CA MET A 175 2.18 2.33 -3.57
C MET A 175 3.56 2.01 -4.14
N TYR A 176 4.28 3.01 -4.61
CA TYR A 176 5.63 2.83 -5.15
C TYR A 176 6.63 2.43 -4.05
N GLU A 177 6.60 3.12 -2.91
CA GLU A 177 7.40 2.80 -1.74
C GLU A 177 7.14 1.37 -1.23
N ALA A 178 5.89 0.92 -1.22
CA ALA A 178 5.51 -0.43 -0.83
C ALA A 178 6.06 -1.52 -1.76
N ASN A 179 6.44 -1.18 -2.99
CA ASN A 179 6.93 -2.14 -3.97
C ASN A 179 8.32 -2.72 -3.61
N TYR A 180 9.21 -1.93 -3.02
CA TYR A 180 10.53 -2.42 -2.59
C TYR A 180 10.58 -2.74 -1.10
N SER A 181 9.65 -2.20 -0.32
CA SER A 181 9.55 -2.44 1.10
C SER A 181 8.89 -3.78 1.40
N GLY A 182 9.40 -4.51 2.36
CA GLY A 182 8.72 -5.69 2.89
C GLY A 182 7.74 -5.40 4.03
N ASP A 183 7.46 -4.12 4.31
CA ASP A 183 6.60 -3.69 5.39
C ASP A 183 5.12 -3.61 4.96
N MET A 184 4.23 -3.59 5.93
CA MET A 184 2.81 -3.46 5.69
C MET A 184 2.43 -1.98 5.55
N TYR A 185 1.89 -1.59 4.40
CA TYR A 185 1.35 -0.26 4.15
C TYR A 185 -0.16 -0.25 4.32
N VAL A 186 -0.67 0.69 5.10
CA VAL A 186 -2.10 0.87 5.31
C VAL A 186 -2.52 2.20 4.70
N THR A 187 -3.29 2.15 3.61
CA THR A 187 -3.86 3.34 2.98
C THR A 187 -5.34 3.44 3.28
N VAL A 188 -5.76 4.58 3.78
CA VAL A 188 -7.15 4.88 4.15
C VAL A 188 -7.69 5.93 3.20
N LEU A 189 -8.69 5.58 2.40
CA LEU A 189 -9.49 6.57 1.67
C LEU A 189 -10.63 7.02 2.60
N ASP A 190 -10.52 8.25 3.08
CA ASP A 190 -11.50 8.79 4.04
C ASP A 190 -12.63 9.51 3.31
N GLU A 191 -13.85 9.37 3.85
CA GLU A 191 -15.07 9.96 3.29
C GLU A 191 -15.32 9.58 1.81
N MET A 192 -15.10 8.31 1.44
CA MET A 192 -15.24 7.82 0.06
C MET A 192 -16.58 8.14 -0.61
N ASN A 193 -17.63 8.33 0.18
CA ASN A 193 -18.97 8.62 -0.28
C ASN A 193 -19.19 10.09 -0.69
N ILE A 194 -18.21 10.97 -0.49
CA ILE A 194 -18.33 12.40 -0.85
C ILE A 194 -18.21 12.62 -2.38
N ALA A 195 -17.55 11.69 -3.06
CA ALA A 195 -17.47 11.62 -4.52
C ALA A 195 -18.05 10.30 -5.01
N ARG A 196 -18.27 10.17 -6.31
CA ARG A 196 -18.76 8.92 -6.90
C ARG A 196 -17.63 7.93 -7.06
N VAL A 197 -17.56 6.97 -6.13
CA VAL A 197 -16.48 5.98 -6.03
C VAL A 197 -16.31 5.16 -7.32
N GLU A 198 -17.39 4.89 -8.05
CA GLU A 198 -17.39 4.18 -9.32
C GLU A 198 -16.60 4.90 -10.43
N TYR A 199 -16.32 6.19 -10.30
CA TYR A 199 -15.57 6.92 -11.29
C TYR A 199 -14.07 6.93 -11.03
N TYR A 200 -13.66 7.19 -9.80
CA TYR A 200 -12.25 7.32 -9.47
C TYR A 200 -11.60 6.01 -8.99
N PHE A 201 -12.41 5.02 -8.57
CA PHE A 201 -11.90 3.79 -7.94
C PHE A 201 -12.23 2.50 -8.72
N ALA A 202 -13.01 2.56 -9.81
CA ALA A 202 -13.47 1.37 -10.54
C ALA A 202 -12.34 0.46 -11.03
N GLU A 203 -11.26 1.04 -11.55
CA GLU A 203 -10.11 0.26 -12.05
C GLU A 203 -9.39 -0.47 -10.91
N PHE A 204 -9.29 0.14 -9.74
CA PHE A 204 -8.72 -0.51 -8.55
C PHE A 204 -9.56 -1.69 -8.09
N LEU A 205 -10.88 -1.55 -8.11
CA LEU A 205 -11.77 -2.67 -7.78
C LEU A 205 -11.52 -3.85 -8.71
N SER A 206 -11.41 -3.61 -10.02
CA SER A 206 -11.13 -4.64 -11.00
C SER A 206 -9.77 -5.32 -10.77
N LEU A 207 -8.74 -4.57 -10.40
CA LEU A 207 -7.42 -5.10 -10.08
C LEU A 207 -7.41 -5.93 -8.78
N LEU A 208 -8.18 -5.51 -7.77
CA LEU A 208 -8.28 -6.18 -6.49
C LEU A 208 -9.10 -7.48 -6.53
N GLU A 209 -9.97 -7.64 -7.54
CA GLU A 209 -10.74 -8.85 -7.82
C GLU A 209 -9.93 -9.93 -8.54
N LEU A 210 -8.78 -9.60 -9.12
CA LEU A 210 -7.91 -10.58 -9.77
C LEU A 210 -7.29 -11.53 -8.74
N PRO A 211 -7.23 -12.84 -9.06
CA PRO A 211 -6.71 -13.88 -8.15
C PRO A 211 -5.22 -13.75 -7.87
#